data_6fe6441a75cbf6f35d340e7a20855da3
#
_entry.id   6fe6441a75cbf6f35d340e7a20855da3
#
_cell.length_a   1.000
_cell.length_b   1.000
_cell.length_c   1.000
_cell.angle_alpha   90.00
_cell.angle_beta   90.00
_cell.angle_gamma   90.00
#
_symmetry.space_group_name_H-M   'P 1'
#
loop_
_entity.id
_entity.type
_entity.pdbx_description
1 polymer ?
#
loop_
_entity_poly.entity_id
_entity_poly.type
_entity_poly.pdbx_seq_one_letter_code
_entity_poly.pdbx_strand_id
1 'polypeptide(L)'
;MRYKKFGSTGKDISVLCLGTWALGGKQFGAVTQEDAVAAVHAMIDCGVNIVDTAPIYASGGSEEVLGKALQGGYRDKVFLITKFGSEFVDPNDSDKGTIKDSSRKNMLKSIDASLKRLQTDYIDFGFLHC
;
A
#
# COMPACT_ATOMS: atom_id res chain seq x y z
N MET A 1 10.56 -19.29 1.92
CA MET A 1 10.10 -18.19 2.80
C MET A 1 9.66 -18.75 4.14
N ARG A 2 9.87 -18.05 5.26
CA ARG A 2 9.30 -18.41 6.58
C ARG A 2 8.03 -17.59 6.80
N TYR A 3 7.05 -18.19 7.49
CA TYR A 3 5.76 -17.56 7.79
C TYR A 3 5.48 -17.57 9.30
N LYS A 4 4.67 -16.63 9.76
CA LYS A 4 4.18 -16.53 11.14
C LYS A 4 2.71 -16.11 11.14
N LYS A 5 1.99 -16.48 12.19
CA LYS A 5 0.62 -16.00 12.40
C LYS A 5 0.60 -14.48 12.62
N PHE A 6 -0.28 -13.78 11.91
CA PHE A 6 -0.52 -12.37 12.13
C PHE A 6 -1.52 -12.16 13.26
N GLY A 7 -0.99 -12.04 14.47
CA GLY A 7 -1.79 -11.91 15.68
C GLY A 7 -2.86 -12.99 15.79
N SER A 8 -4.10 -12.59 16.12
CA SER A 8 -5.28 -13.46 16.22
C SER A 8 -6.05 -13.65 14.92
N THR A 9 -5.58 -13.10 13.81
CA THR A 9 -6.31 -13.17 12.51
C THR A 9 -6.34 -14.56 11.90
N GLY A 10 -5.49 -15.47 12.37
CA GLY A 10 -5.32 -16.81 11.80
C GLY A 10 -4.55 -16.85 10.47
N LYS A 11 -4.22 -15.70 9.90
CA LYS A 11 -3.46 -15.62 8.64
C LYS A 11 -1.98 -15.91 8.86
N ASP A 12 -1.40 -16.71 7.96
CA ASP A 12 0.05 -16.90 7.90
C ASP A 12 0.65 -15.85 6.96
N ILE A 13 1.50 -14.99 7.50
CA ILE A 13 2.21 -13.97 6.76
C ILE A 13 3.70 -14.25 6.70
N SER A 14 4.35 -13.88 5.60
CA SER A 14 5.80 -13.98 5.46
C SER A 14 6.51 -13.09 6.47
N VAL A 15 7.68 -13.54 6.95
CA VAL A 15 8.51 -12.74 7.88
C VAL A 15 9.16 -11.53 7.22
N LEU A 16 9.15 -11.49 5.88
CA LEU A 16 9.50 -10.31 5.09
C LEU A 16 8.21 -9.67 4.57
N CYS A 17 8.14 -8.35 4.65
CA CYS A 17 7.05 -7.53 4.13
C CYS A 17 7.55 -6.74 2.92
N LEU A 18 6.74 -6.67 1.88
CA LEU A 18 6.96 -5.75 0.77
C LEU A 18 6.47 -4.35 1.17
N GLY A 19 7.40 -3.46 1.50
CA GLY A 19 7.13 -2.03 1.70
C GLY A 19 7.15 -1.29 0.38
N THR A 20 6.15 -0.44 0.13
CA THR A 20 5.95 0.19 -1.17
C THR A 20 6.26 1.69 -1.20
N TRP A 21 6.87 2.24 -0.16
CA TRP A 21 7.16 3.68 -0.09
C TRP A 21 7.98 4.19 -1.29
N ALA A 22 8.91 3.37 -1.79
CA ALA A 22 9.73 3.70 -2.95
C ALA A 22 9.00 3.58 -4.30
N LEU A 23 7.82 2.94 -4.35
CA LEU A 23 7.07 2.77 -5.58
C LEU A 23 6.29 4.05 -5.94
N GLY A 24 6.23 4.37 -7.22
CA GLY A 24 5.43 5.48 -7.75
C GLY A 24 5.97 6.89 -7.51
N GLY A 25 7.10 7.05 -6.80
CA GLY A 25 7.70 8.34 -6.48
C GLY A 25 9.11 8.51 -7.03
N LYS A 26 9.58 9.77 -7.07
CA LYS A 26 10.93 10.13 -7.54
C LYS A 26 11.98 10.16 -6.42
N GLN A 27 11.57 9.95 -5.17
CA GLN A 27 12.43 10.13 -3.99
C GLN A 27 13.60 9.15 -3.92
N PHE A 28 13.47 7.97 -4.55
CA PHE A 28 14.50 6.93 -4.55
C PHE A 28 15.09 6.66 -5.95
N GLY A 29 15.00 7.65 -6.84
CA GLY A 29 15.42 7.55 -8.22
C GLY A 29 14.25 7.32 -9.19
N ALA A 30 14.55 7.38 -10.49
CA ALA A 30 13.56 7.13 -11.53
C ALA A 30 13.34 5.60 -11.65
N VAL A 31 12.16 5.14 -11.22
CA VAL A 31 11.71 3.76 -11.43
C VAL A 31 10.55 3.80 -12.42
N THR A 32 10.63 3.00 -13.49
CA THR A 32 9.51 2.89 -14.41
C THR A 32 8.37 2.12 -13.75
N GLN A 33 7.14 2.34 -14.23
CA GLN A 33 5.99 1.59 -13.71
C GLN A 33 6.15 0.09 -13.98
N GLU A 34 6.71 -0.26 -15.14
CA GLU A 34 6.96 -1.65 -15.55
C GLU A 34 7.95 -2.33 -14.60
N ASP A 35 9.06 -1.67 -14.26
CA ASP A 35 10.04 -2.19 -13.31
C ASP A 35 9.45 -2.34 -11.90
N ALA A 36 8.63 -1.37 -11.47
CA ALA A 36 7.96 -1.42 -10.17
C ALA A 36 6.99 -2.60 -10.10
N VAL A 37 6.18 -2.82 -11.14
CA VAL A 37 5.25 -3.97 -11.23
C VAL A 37 6.03 -5.29 -11.24
N ALA A 38 7.10 -5.37 -12.04
CA ALA A 38 7.95 -6.57 -12.10
C ALA A 38 8.60 -6.90 -10.74
N ALA A 39 9.06 -5.88 -10.01
CA ALA A 39 9.60 -6.06 -8.67
C ALA A 39 8.56 -6.58 -7.68
N VAL A 40 7.33 -6.05 -7.70
CA VAL A 40 6.22 -6.56 -6.87
C VAL A 40 5.94 -8.03 -7.18
N HIS A 41 5.82 -8.39 -8.46
CA HIS A 41 5.59 -9.77 -8.89
C HIS A 41 6.72 -10.69 -8.42
N ALA A 42 7.98 -10.31 -8.63
CA ALA A 42 9.14 -11.10 -8.21
C ALA A 42 9.14 -11.37 -6.69
N MET A 43 8.79 -10.37 -5.87
CA MET A 43 8.69 -10.53 -4.42
C MET A 43 7.57 -11.50 -4.03
N ILE A 44 6.39 -11.38 -4.64
CA ILE A 44 5.26 -12.27 -4.37
C ILE A 44 5.59 -13.71 -4.82
N ASP A 45 6.18 -13.88 -6.00
CA ASP A 45 6.56 -15.20 -6.53
C ASP A 45 7.68 -15.86 -5.71
N CYS A 46 8.52 -15.08 -5.02
CA CYS A 46 9.46 -15.56 -3.99
C CYS A 46 8.78 -15.93 -2.66
N GLY A 47 7.46 -15.80 -2.55
CA GLY A 47 6.68 -16.18 -1.38
C GLY A 47 6.46 -15.07 -0.35
N VAL A 48 6.74 -13.81 -0.67
CA VAL A 48 6.29 -12.68 0.13
C VAL A 48 4.77 -12.52 -0.06
N ASN A 49 4.02 -12.59 1.02
CA ASN A 49 2.56 -12.51 0.98
C ASN A 49 1.97 -11.41 1.89
N ILE A 50 2.78 -10.48 2.36
CA ILE A 50 2.33 -9.28 3.07
C ILE A 50 2.88 -8.06 2.38
N VAL A 51 2.02 -7.08 2.11
CA VAL A 51 2.33 -5.85 1.39
C VAL A 51 1.86 -4.66 2.20
N ASP A 52 2.72 -3.69 2.43
CA ASP A 52 2.45 -2.45 3.15
C ASP A 52 2.54 -1.25 2.23
N THR A 53 1.48 -0.46 2.18
CA THR A 53 1.39 0.80 1.44
C THR A 53 0.74 1.90 2.26
N ALA A 54 0.60 3.09 1.72
CA ALA A 54 -0.14 4.20 2.33
C ALA A 54 -0.58 5.24 1.28
N PRO A 55 -1.69 5.97 1.54
CA PRO A 55 -2.18 7.03 0.65
C PRO A 55 -1.17 8.17 0.43
N ILE A 56 -0.32 8.48 1.43
CA ILE A 56 0.68 9.54 1.31
C ILE A 56 1.93 9.11 0.54
N TYR A 57 2.13 7.82 0.26
CA TYR A 57 3.30 7.37 -0.49
C TYR A 57 3.19 7.81 -1.95
N ALA A 58 4.10 8.71 -2.35
CA ALA A 58 4.07 9.35 -3.67
C ALA A 58 2.70 9.98 -4.02
N SER A 59 2.02 10.58 -3.04
CA SER A 59 0.68 11.18 -3.20
C SER A 59 -0.36 10.23 -3.81
N GLY A 60 -0.32 8.96 -3.40
CA GLY A 60 -1.18 7.90 -3.91
C GLY A 60 -0.56 7.06 -5.04
N GLY A 61 0.53 7.53 -5.65
CA GLY A 61 1.19 6.84 -6.75
C GLY A 61 1.66 5.42 -6.40
N SER A 62 2.10 5.18 -5.16
CA SER A 62 2.46 3.83 -4.71
C SER A 62 1.26 2.88 -4.70
N GLU A 63 0.09 3.34 -4.27
CA GLU A 63 -1.15 2.54 -4.33
C GLU A 63 -1.61 2.30 -5.78
N GLU A 64 -1.46 3.27 -6.68
CA GLU A 64 -1.81 3.10 -8.10
C GLU A 64 -0.91 2.06 -8.80
N VAL A 65 0.40 2.12 -8.58
CA VAL A 65 1.34 1.12 -9.12
C VAL A 65 1.05 -0.25 -8.53
N LEU A 66 0.84 -0.32 -7.22
CA LEU A 66 0.50 -1.57 -6.55
C LEU A 66 -0.83 -2.14 -7.05
N GLY A 67 -1.86 -1.29 -7.25
CA GLY A 67 -3.14 -1.70 -7.81
C GLY A 67 -3.00 -2.39 -9.16
N LYS A 68 -2.14 -1.89 -10.04
CA LYS A 68 -1.83 -2.53 -11.33
C LYS A 68 -1.09 -3.86 -11.14
N ALA A 69 -0.11 -3.91 -10.22
CA ALA A 69 0.66 -5.11 -9.95
C ALA A 69 -0.18 -6.24 -9.33
N LEU A 70 -1.24 -5.91 -8.61
CA LEU A 70 -2.11 -6.91 -7.97
C LEU A 70 -3.18 -7.50 -8.89
N GLN A 71 -3.27 -7.06 -10.15
CA GLN A 71 -4.18 -7.67 -11.13
C GLN A 71 -3.74 -9.09 -11.51
N GLY A 72 -4.58 -9.81 -12.27
CA GLY A 72 -4.23 -11.14 -12.78
C GLY A 72 -4.07 -12.21 -11.71
N GLY A 73 -4.79 -12.09 -10.58
CA GLY A 73 -4.78 -13.07 -9.49
C GLY A 73 -3.68 -12.85 -8.45
N TYR A 74 -2.87 -11.80 -8.56
CA TYR A 74 -1.87 -11.47 -7.53
C TYR A 74 -2.52 -10.93 -6.23
N ARG A 75 -3.68 -10.25 -6.33
CA ARG A 75 -4.41 -9.76 -5.14
C ARG A 75 -4.72 -10.85 -4.13
N ASP A 76 -5.13 -12.02 -4.59
CA ASP A 76 -5.51 -13.14 -3.73
C ASP A 76 -4.32 -13.82 -3.04
N LYS A 77 -3.09 -13.54 -3.51
CA LYS A 77 -1.86 -14.09 -2.94
C LYS A 77 -1.33 -13.29 -1.76
N VAL A 78 -1.86 -12.09 -1.49
CA VAL A 78 -1.28 -11.17 -0.52
C VAL A 78 -2.26 -10.74 0.56
N PHE A 79 -1.72 -10.48 1.75
CA PHE A 79 -2.33 -9.75 2.85
C PHE A 79 -1.98 -8.27 2.66
N LEU A 80 -2.94 -7.49 2.21
CA LEU A 80 -2.75 -6.09 1.83
C LEU A 80 -3.02 -5.16 3.00
N ILE A 81 -2.02 -4.35 3.34
CA ILE A 81 -2.09 -3.33 4.37
C ILE A 81 -2.00 -1.95 3.72
N THR A 82 -2.92 -1.06 4.08
CA THR A 82 -2.76 0.38 3.82
C THR A 82 -3.01 1.18 5.10
N LYS A 83 -2.97 2.49 5.01
CA LYS A 83 -3.05 3.36 6.18
C LYS A 83 -4.08 4.47 5.97
N PHE A 84 -4.48 5.13 7.06
CA PHE A 84 -5.35 6.31 7.06
C PHE A 84 -4.96 7.26 8.20
N GLY A 85 -5.50 8.48 8.20
CA GLY A 85 -5.28 9.45 9.29
C GLY A 85 -4.15 10.45 9.03
N SER A 86 -3.42 10.32 7.92
CA SER A 86 -2.45 11.31 7.47
C SER A 86 -2.77 11.69 6.04
N GLU A 87 -2.99 12.98 5.79
CA GLU A 87 -3.27 13.52 4.46
C GLU A 87 -2.32 14.71 4.17
N PHE A 88 -1.99 14.94 2.90
CA PHE A 88 -1.29 16.18 2.53
C PHE A 88 -2.17 17.40 2.75
N VAL A 89 -1.59 18.49 3.24
CA VAL A 89 -2.25 19.81 3.31
C VAL A 89 -2.74 20.24 1.94
N ASP A 90 -1.91 20.01 0.92
CA ASP A 90 -2.25 20.21 -0.48
C ASP A 90 -1.85 18.96 -1.27
N PRO A 91 -2.81 18.24 -1.87
CA PRO A 91 -2.51 17.02 -2.64
C PRO A 91 -1.56 17.25 -3.84
N ASN A 92 -1.46 18.50 -4.32
CA ASN A 92 -0.61 18.88 -5.43
C ASN A 92 0.77 19.39 -5.00
N ASP A 93 0.99 19.57 -3.69
CA ASP A 93 2.20 20.14 -3.14
C ASP A 93 2.57 19.44 -1.82
N SER A 94 3.35 18.38 -1.92
CA SER A 94 3.79 17.59 -0.75
C SER A 94 4.70 18.38 0.22
N ASP A 95 5.31 19.47 -0.26
CA ASP A 95 6.24 20.29 0.55
C ASP A 95 5.48 21.13 1.60
N LYS A 96 4.16 21.30 1.42
CA LYS A 96 3.29 21.92 2.43
C LYS A 96 3.06 21.05 3.66
N GLY A 97 3.57 19.82 3.65
CA GLY A 97 3.47 18.90 4.77
C GLY A 97 2.14 18.15 4.84
N THR A 98 1.93 17.49 5.97
CA THR A 98 0.74 16.65 6.22
C THR A 98 -0.06 17.13 7.42
N ILE A 99 -1.35 16.89 7.40
CA ILE A 99 -2.24 17.03 8.55
C ILE A 99 -2.65 15.65 9.07
N LYS A 100 -2.98 15.60 10.35
CA LYS A 100 -3.49 14.38 11.01
C LYS A 100 -4.99 14.53 11.24
N ASP A 101 -5.76 13.64 10.63
CA ASP A 101 -7.21 13.54 10.84
C ASP A 101 -7.62 12.07 10.95
N SER A 102 -7.77 11.62 12.19
CA SER A 102 -8.22 10.26 12.52
C SER A 102 -9.75 10.15 12.73
N SER A 103 -10.50 11.19 12.32
CA SER A 103 -11.95 11.13 12.40
C SER A 103 -12.52 9.98 11.55
N ARG A 104 -13.66 9.43 12.01
CA ARG A 104 -14.38 8.38 11.27
C ARG A 104 -14.71 8.81 9.84
N LYS A 105 -15.08 10.08 9.65
CA LYS A 105 -15.40 10.63 8.32
C LYS A 105 -14.19 10.57 7.40
N ASN A 106 -13.03 11.01 7.88
CA ASN A 106 -11.80 10.99 7.11
C ASN A 106 -11.30 9.57 6.84
N MET A 107 -11.39 8.69 7.84
CA MET A 107 -11.03 7.28 7.67
C MET A 107 -11.82 6.64 6.51
N LEU A 108 -13.15 6.79 6.48
CA LEU A 108 -13.98 6.22 5.42
C LEU A 108 -13.62 6.80 4.04
N LYS A 109 -13.47 8.13 3.94
CA LYS A 109 -13.03 8.80 2.72
C LYS A 109 -11.68 8.29 2.23
N SER A 110 -10.72 8.14 3.13
CA SER A 110 -9.36 7.68 2.81
C SER A 110 -9.35 6.22 2.33
N ILE A 111 -10.11 5.34 3.00
CA ILE A 111 -10.24 3.93 2.60
C ILE A 111 -10.90 3.81 1.22
N ASP A 112 -12.00 4.53 0.97
CA ASP A 112 -12.67 4.52 -0.35
C ASP A 112 -11.73 4.99 -1.47
N ALA A 113 -10.92 6.00 -1.21
CA ALA A 113 -9.92 6.48 -2.16
C ALA A 113 -8.80 5.46 -2.40
N SER A 114 -8.32 4.79 -1.33
CA SER A 114 -7.33 3.72 -1.42
C SER A 114 -7.83 2.52 -2.21
N LEU A 115 -9.06 2.05 -1.97
CA LEU A 115 -9.68 0.96 -2.72
C LEU A 115 -9.70 1.24 -4.23
N LYS A 116 -10.02 2.50 -4.62
CA LYS A 116 -10.01 2.93 -6.03
C LYS A 116 -8.61 2.88 -6.64
N ARG A 117 -7.59 3.42 -5.95
CA ARG A 117 -6.20 3.41 -6.44
C ARG A 117 -5.63 1.99 -6.50
N LEU A 118 -5.91 1.18 -5.49
CA LEU A 118 -5.50 -0.22 -5.40
C LEU A 118 -6.28 -1.17 -6.32
N GLN A 119 -7.38 -0.69 -6.95
CA GLN A 119 -8.22 -1.45 -7.88
C GLN A 119 -8.71 -2.77 -7.27
N THR A 120 -9.12 -2.74 -6.00
CA THR A 120 -9.63 -3.87 -5.23
C THR A 120 -10.84 -3.44 -4.42
N ASP A 121 -11.70 -4.38 -4.06
CA ASP A 121 -12.90 -4.17 -3.27
C ASP A 121 -12.69 -4.43 -1.76
N TYR A 122 -11.50 -4.89 -1.36
CA TYR A 122 -11.16 -5.11 0.04
C TYR A 122 -9.69 -4.81 0.37
N ILE A 123 -9.46 -4.43 1.63
CA ILE A 123 -8.16 -4.28 2.27
C ILE A 123 -8.14 -5.22 3.47
N ASP A 124 -7.07 -5.99 3.65
CA ASP A 124 -6.98 -6.96 4.73
C ASP A 124 -6.75 -6.30 6.09
N PHE A 125 -6.00 -5.19 6.12
CA PHE A 125 -5.72 -4.46 7.35
C PHE A 125 -5.47 -2.97 7.12
N GLY A 126 -5.98 -2.12 8.01
CA GLY A 126 -5.77 -0.67 7.98
C GLY A 126 -5.06 -0.18 9.24
N PHE A 127 -3.96 0.57 9.09
CA PHE A 127 -3.28 1.23 10.20
C PHE A 127 -3.63 2.71 10.30
N LEU A 128 -3.70 3.22 11.52
CA LEU A 128 -3.62 4.65 11.76
C LEU A 128 -2.20 5.14 11.50
N HIS A 129 -2.06 6.12 10.61
CA HIS A 129 -0.77 6.67 10.20
C HIS A 129 -0.46 7.92 11.02
N CYS A 130 0.42 7.81 11.99
CA CYS A 130 0.84 8.90 12.87
C CYS A 130 2.10 9.60 12.36
#